data_391b4ca831a972eecde19fb0ea2fc73d
#
_entry.id   391b4ca831a972eecde19fb0ea2fc73d
#
_cell.length_a   1.000
_cell.length_b   1.000
_cell.length_c   1.000
_cell.angle_alpha   90.00
_cell.angle_beta   90.00
_cell.angle_gamma   90.00
#
_symmetry.space_group_name_H-M   'P 1'
#
loop_
_entity.id
_entity.type
_entity.pdbx_description
1 polymer ?
#
loop_
_entity_poly.entity_id
_entity_poly.type
_entity_poly.pdbx_seq_one_letter_code
_entity_poly.pdbx_strand_id
1 'polypeptide(L)'
;MNPLTNPFSPGAGNQPPELAGRSELLFKVQLLLARIKAGRSEQSIFMVGLRGVGKTVLLNRVREMAEEQGYQALLIEAHESKSLPLLLLPPLRQALFALDRMQNISQKVKRGLRVLRSFIGAVKVKMGDAEFGLDIDPETGSADSGDLEADLAELFVAVGEAAADRGTAVAIIVDELQYMTEVEMSALIMAIHRVSQRNLPLVLIGAGLPQLVGLAGKSKSYAERLFV
;
A
#
# COMPACT_ATOMS: atom_id res chain seq x y z
N MET A 1 -41.81 3.67 1.98
CA MET A 1 -40.62 3.02 1.42
C MET A 1 -40.53 1.63 2.02
N ASN A 2 -40.35 0.60 1.21
CA ASN A 2 -40.22 -0.77 1.68
C ASN A 2 -38.76 -0.96 2.20
N PRO A 3 -38.54 -1.29 3.49
CA PRO A 3 -37.19 -1.45 4.04
C PRO A 3 -36.35 -2.53 3.32
N LEU A 4 -37.00 -3.54 2.74
CA LEU A 4 -36.34 -4.65 2.02
C LEU A 4 -35.82 -4.24 0.63
N THR A 5 -36.33 -3.16 0.06
CA THR A 5 -35.94 -2.66 -1.27
C THR A 5 -35.19 -1.33 -1.20
N ASN A 6 -34.86 -0.85 0.01
CA ASN A 6 -34.07 0.36 0.20
C ASN A 6 -32.62 0.09 -0.20
N PRO A 7 -32.09 0.73 -1.28
CA PRO A 7 -30.71 0.53 -1.71
C PRO A 7 -29.66 1.16 -0.76
N PHE A 8 -30.11 1.97 0.20
CA PHE A 8 -29.22 2.60 1.19
C PHE A 8 -29.16 1.75 2.45
N SER A 9 -28.12 0.95 2.56
CA SER A 9 -27.80 0.23 3.80
C SER A 9 -26.92 1.09 4.69
N PRO A 10 -27.35 1.45 5.92
CA PRO A 10 -26.48 2.14 6.86
C PRO A 10 -25.39 1.19 7.33
N GLY A 11 -24.12 1.59 7.15
CA GLY A 11 -22.96 0.82 7.59
C GLY A 11 -21.65 1.42 7.05
N ALA A 12 -20.59 1.39 7.84
CA ALA A 12 -19.28 1.83 7.37
C ALA A 12 -18.76 0.85 6.31
N GLY A 13 -18.44 1.35 5.12
CA GLY A 13 -17.86 0.55 4.03
C GLY A 13 -18.84 -0.19 3.12
N ASN A 14 -20.17 -0.11 3.38
CA ASN A 14 -21.17 -0.68 2.46
C ASN A 14 -21.18 0.10 1.14
N GLN A 15 -21.03 -0.62 0.01
CA GLN A 15 -21.10 -0.01 -1.31
C GLN A 15 -22.53 0.47 -1.59
N PRO A 16 -22.74 1.75 -1.92
CA PRO A 16 -23.99 2.20 -2.48
C PRO A 16 -24.17 1.58 -3.89
N PRO A 17 -25.39 1.44 -4.38
CA PRO A 17 -25.67 0.90 -5.73
C PRO A 17 -24.94 1.66 -6.83
N GLU A 18 -24.61 2.92 -6.60
CA GLU A 18 -23.88 3.79 -7.53
C GLU A 18 -22.95 4.75 -6.76
N LEU A 19 -21.69 4.82 -7.20
CA LEU A 19 -20.71 5.79 -6.72
C LEU A 19 -20.84 7.11 -7.50
N ALA A 20 -21.99 7.78 -7.32
CA ALA A 20 -22.32 9.01 -8.05
C ALA A 20 -21.21 10.07 -7.93
N GLY A 21 -20.81 10.65 -9.07
CA GLY A 21 -19.80 11.70 -9.13
C GLY A 21 -18.35 11.22 -8.94
N ARG A 22 -18.07 9.90 -8.94
CA ARG A 22 -16.72 9.32 -8.78
C ARG A 22 -16.16 8.67 -10.05
N SER A 23 -16.90 8.71 -11.15
CA SER A 23 -16.52 8.02 -12.40
C SER A 23 -15.18 8.49 -12.96
N GLU A 24 -14.89 9.79 -12.92
CA GLU A 24 -13.61 10.34 -13.38
C GLU A 24 -12.43 9.85 -12.54
N LEU A 25 -12.57 9.83 -11.21
CA LEU A 25 -11.54 9.35 -10.30
C LEU A 25 -11.31 7.84 -10.49
N LEU A 26 -12.35 7.04 -10.58
CA LEU A 26 -12.24 5.61 -10.86
C LEU A 26 -11.59 5.33 -12.20
N PHE A 27 -11.89 6.11 -13.23
CA PHE A 27 -11.23 6.03 -14.53
C PHE A 27 -9.72 6.35 -14.43
N LYS A 28 -9.35 7.40 -13.68
CA LYS A 28 -7.93 7.72 -13.41
C LYS A 28 -7.23 6.57 -12.71
N VAL A 29 -7.84 5.96 -11.69
CA VAL A 29 -7.30 4.80 -11.00
C VAL A 29 -7.16 3.60 -11.94
N GLN A 30 -8.15 3.32 -12.76
CA GLN A 30 -8.10 2.24 -13.74
C GLN A 30 -6.93 2.40 -14.72
N LEU A 31 -6.75 3.61 -15.24
CA LEU A 31 -5.65 3.94 -16.14
C LEU A 31 -4.29 3.80 -15.43
N LEU A 32 -4.16 4.32 -14.20
CA LEU A 32 -2.98 4.19 -13.35
C LEU A 32 -2.58 2.72 -13.21
N LEU A 33 -3.50 1.87 -12.77
CA LEU A 33 -3.25 0.43 -12.60
C LEU A 33 -2.81 -0.22 -13.91
N ALA A 34 -3.52 0.01 -15.01
CA ALA A 34 -3.18 -0.55 -16.32
C ALA A 34 -1.76 -0.15 -16.77
N ARG A 35 -1.37 1.11 -16.57
CA ARG A 35 -0.06 1.63 -16.99
C ARG A 35 1.08 1.07 -16.14
N ILE A 36 0.92 0.98 -14.83
CA ILE A 36 1.92 0.37 -13.93
C ILE A 36 2.13 -1.11 -14.28
N LYS A 37 1.06 -1.85 -14.50
CA LYS A 37 1.15 -3.27 -14.91
C LYS A 37 1.85 -3.43 -16.26
N ALA A 38 1.73 -2.45 -17.16
CA ALA A 38 2.45 -2.38 -18.43
C ALA A 38 3.91 -1.90 -18.28
N GLY A 39 4.46 -1.79 -17.07
CA GLY A 39 5.84 -1.38 -16.80
C GLY A 39 6.09 0.12 -16.97
N ARG A 40 5.05 0.94 -16.96
CA ARG A 40 5.18 2.41 -17.03
C ARG A 40 5.13 2.99 -15.63
N SER A 41 6.04 3.93 -15.33
CA SER A 41 6.01 4.67 -14.08
C SER A 41 4.80 5.60 -14.05
N GLU A 42 4.07 5.55 -12.94
CA GLU A 42 2.95 6.44 -12.63
C GLU A 42 3.06 6.97 -11.20
N GLN A 43 2.40 8.08 -10.93
CA GLN A 43 2.36 8.66 -9.60
C GLN A 43 1.29 7.95 -8.76
N SER A 44 1.63 7.64 -7.51
CA SER A 44 0.66 7.20 -6.51
C SER A 44 -0.39 8.29 -6.26
N ILE A 45 -1.57 7.90 -5.75
CA ILE A 45 -2.72 8.79 -5.59
C ILE A 45 -3.11 8.85 -4.12
N PHE A 46 -3.25 10.08 -3.59
CA PHE A 46 -3.84 10.34 -2.28
C PHE A 46 -5.16 11.09 -2.43
N MET A 47 -6.23 10.48 -1.94
CA MET A 47 -7.59 11.03 -1.96
C MET A 47 -7.85 11.78 -0.65
N VAL A 48 -8.24 13.03 -0.75
CA VAL A 48 -8.51 13.86 0.43
C VAL A 48 -9.99 14.24 0.48
N GLY A 49 -10.61 14.05 1.65
CA GLY A 49 -12.01 14.40 1.83
C GLY A 49 -12.46 14.36 3.28
N LEU A 50 -13.56 15.00 3.59
CA LEU A 50 -14.17 15.03 4.93
C LEU A 50 -14.61 13.62 5.37
N ARG A 51 -14.95 13.48 6.66
CA ARG A 51 -15.59 12.25 7.16
C ARG A 51 -16.94 12.04 6.47
N GLY A 52 -17.30 10.77 6.22
CA GLY A 52 -18.60 10.40 5.64
C GLY A 52 -18.73 10.59 4.13
N VAL A 53 -17.73 11.11 3.41
CA VAL A 53 -17.80 11.30 1.94
C VAL A 53 -17.53 10.02 1.13
N GLY A 54 -17.45 8.86 1.78
CA GLY A 54 -17.31 7.56 1.11
C GLY A 54 -15.89 7.15 0.73
N LYS A 55 -14.83 7.68 1.38
CA LYS A 55 -13.44 7.33 1.08
C LYS A 55 -13.17 5.83 1.18
N THR A 56 -13.58 5.19 2.28
CA THR A 56 -13.41 3.74 2.51
C THR A 56 -14.13 2.91 1.44
N VAL A 57 -15.35 3.31 1.05
CA VAL A 57 -16.09 2.64 -0.03
C VAL A 57 -15.35 2.75 -1.36
N LEU A 58 -14.80 3.93 -1.64
CA LEU A 58 -14.01 4.18 -2.83
C LEU A 58 -12.71 3.33 -2.85
N LEU A 59 -12.01 3.23 -1.72
CA LEU A 59 -10.82 2.37 -1.60
C LEU A 59 -11.16 0.88 -1.75
N ASN A 60 -12.31 0.42 -1.25
CA ASN A 60 -12.78 -0.95 -1.49
C ASN A 60 -12.98 -1.20 -2.98
N ARG A 61 -13.62 -0.26 -3.72
CA ARG A 61 -13.78 -0.37 -5.17
C ARG A 61 -12.43 -0.37 -5.90
N VAL A 62 -11.49 0.47 -5.47
CA VAL A 62 -10.11 0.48 -5.99
C VAL A 62 -9.43 -0.86 -5.79
N ARG A 63 -9.60 -1.49 -4.61
CA ARG A 63 -9.08 -2.84 -4.34
C ARG A 63 -9.63 -3.86 -5.32
N GLU A 64 -10.95 -3.90 -5.50
CA GLU A 64 -11.60 -4.80 -6.46
C GLU A 64 -11.05 -4.60 -7.89
N MET A 65 -10.93 -3.34 -8.34
CA MET A 65 -10.37 -3.02 -9.66
C MET A 65 -8.91 -3.49 -9.81
N ALA A 66 -8.10 -3.40 -8.73
CA ALA A 66 -6.74 -3.91 -8.73
C ALA A 66 -6.73 -5.45 -8.81
N GLU A 67 -7.57 -6.14 -8.03
CA GLU A 67 -7.73 -7.60 -8.07
C GLU A 67 -8.22 -8.08 -9.45
N GLU A 68 -9.21 -7.41 -10.05
CA GLU A 68 -9.70 -7.68 -11.41
C GLU A 68 -8.60 -7.58 -12.47
N GLN A 69 -7.63 -6.69 -12.27
CA GLN A 69 -6.43 -6.56 -13.12
C GLN A 69 -5.29 -7.51 -12.72
N GLY A 70 -5.50 -8.39 -11.74
CA GLY A 70 -4.54 -9.39 -11.29
C GLY A 70 -3.43 -8.85 -10.40
N TYR A 71 -3.66 -7.76 -9.68
CA TYR A 71 -2.77 -7.26 -8.64
C TYR A 71 -2.88 -8.08 -7.35
N GLN A 72 -1.79 -8.10 -6.59
CA GLN A 72 -1.87 -8.37 -5.15
C GLN A 72 -2.30 -7.07 -4.47
N ALA A 73 -3.58 -6.96 -4.08
CA ALA A 73 -4.14 -5.76 -3.47
C ALA A 73 -4.14 -5.88 -1.94
N LEU A 74 -3.45 -4.95 -1.28
CA LEU A 74 -3.25 -4.91 0.16
C LEU A 74 -4.02 -3.72 0.73
N LEU A 75 -5.16 -3.97 1.37
CA LEU A 75 -5.94 -2.93 2.04
C LEU A 75 -5.53 -2.84 3.52
N ILE A 76 -5.15 -1.65 3.94
CA ILE A 76 -4.62 -1.33 5.27
C ILE A 76 -5.38 -0.12 5.79
N GLU A 77 -5.78 -0.15 7.05
CA GLU A 77 -6.33 1.00 7.76
C GLU A 77 -5.28 1.51 8.75
N ALA A 78 -4.86 2.76 8.59
CA ALA A 78 -3.94 3.41 9.53
C ALA A 78 -4.67 3.69 10.85
N HIS A 79 -3.97 3.51 11.96
CA HIS A 79 -4.56 3.60 13.29
C HIS A 79 -3.59 4.29 14.26
N GLU A 80 -4.12 5.12 15.16
CA GLU A 80 -3.31 5.86 16.16
C GLU A 80 -2.44 4.96 17.06
N SER A 81 -2.90 3.73 17.35
CA SER A 81 -2.23 2.80 18.26
C SER A 81 -1.23 1.85 17.58
N LYS A 82 -1.11 1.87 16.25
CA LYS A 82 -0.23 0.96 15.52
C LYS A 82 0.65 1.73 14.54
N SER A 83 1.94 1.47 14.60
CA SER A 83 2.89 2.06 13.65
C SER A 83 2.72 1.48 12.24
N LEU A 84 3.10 2.28 11.24
CA LEU A 84 3.09 1.86 9.83
C LEU A 84 3.80 0.51 9.57
N PRO A 85 5.01 0.25 10.12
CA PRO A 85 5.64 -1.07 9.95
C PRO A 85 4.76 -2.22 10.40
N LEU A 86 4.14 -2.13 11.58
CA LEU A 86 3.28 -3.19 12.11
C LEU A 86 2.04 -3.43 11.26
N LEU A 87 1.51 -2.39 10.61
CA LEU A 87 0.37 -2.48 9.71
C LEU A 87 0.74 -3.10 8.35
N LEU A 88 1.95 -2.81 7.86
CA LEU A 88 2.43 -3.29 6.56
C LEU A 88 2.89 -4.76 6.58
N LEU A 89 3.48 -5.22 7.69
CA LEU A 89 4.11 -6.53 7.77
C LEU A 89 3.20 -7.71 7.42
N PRO A 90 1.98 -7.86 8.02
CA PRO A 90 1.11 -9.00 7.72
C PRO A 90 0.68 -9.05 6.24
N PRO A 91 0.17 -7.95 5.62
CA PRO A 91 -0.27 -8.00 4.24
C PRO A 91 0.90 -8.17 3.25
N LEU A 92 2.07 -7.57 3.49
CA LEU A 92 3.26 -7.79 2.64
C LEU A 92 3.75 -9.24 2.71
N ARG A 93 3.76 -9.83 3.91
CA ARG A 93 4.05 -11.26 4.08
C ARG A 93 3.08 -12.12 3.27
N GLN A 94 1.78 -11.86 3.37
CA GLN A 94 0.76 -12.59 2.63
C GLN A 94 0.95 -12.46 1.12
N ALA A 95 1.24 -11.26 0.61
CA ALA A 95 1.51 -11.02 -0.80
C ALA A 95 2.74 -11.79 -1.30
N LEU A 96 3.85 -11.73 -0.57
CA LEU A 96 5.07 -12.46 -0.95
C LEU A 96 4.86 -13.97 -0.95
N PHE A 97 4.13 -14.53 0.02
CA PHE A 97 3.77 -15.95 0.01
C PHE A 97 2.81 -16.32 -1.14
N ALA A 98 1.88 -15.43 -1.51
CA ALA A 98 1.03 -15.64 -2.68
C ALA A 98 1.87 -15.69 -3.96
N LEU A 99 2.86 -14.82 -4.09
CA LEU A 99 3.82 -14.83 -5.21
C LEU A 99 4.72 -16.09 -5.21
N ASP A 100 5.08 -16.63 -4.04
CA ASP A 100 5.91 -17.84 -3.94
C ASP A 100 5.16 -19.11 -4.37
N ARG A 101 3.84 -19.17 -4.16
CA ARG A 101 2.99 -20.30 -4.57
C ARG A 101 2.78 -20.41 -6.09
N MET A 102 3.11 -19.38 -6.86
CA MET A 102 3.05 -19.42 -8.32
C MET A 102 4.16 -20.35 -8.84
N GLN A 103 3.87 -21.08 -9.92
CA GLN A 103 4.77 -22.11 -10.49
C GLN A 103 6.20 -21.58 -10.74
N ASN A 104 7.20 -22.41 -10.42
CA ASN A 104 8.64 -22.17 -10.47
C ASN A 104 9.24 -21.39 -9.30
N ILE A 105 10.46 -21.81 -8.91
CA ILE A 105 11.21 -21.18 -7.82
C ILE A 105 11.74 -19.82 -8.29
N SER A 106 11.21 -18.72 -7.71
CA SER A 106 11.71 -17.38 -7.98
C SER A 106 12.74 -16.95 -6.95
N GLN A 107 13.94 -16.60 -7.43
CA GLN A 107 14.98 -16.04 -6.57
C GLN A 107 14.60 -14.64 -6.08
N LYS A 108 13.85 -13.86 -6.87
CA LYS A 108 13.37 -12.53 -6.49
C LYS A 108 12.33 -12.59 -5.36
N VAL A 109 11.39 -13.54 -5.42
CA VAL A 109 10.42 -13.76 -4.34
C VAL A 109 11.11 -14.21 -3.07
N LYS A 110 12.06 -15.17 -3.15
CA LYS A 110 12.85 -15.60 -1.99
C LYS A 110 13.64 -14.44 -1.39
N ARG A 111 14.24 -13.60 -2.22
CA ARG A 111 14.92 -12.39 -1.75
C ARG A 111 13.94 -11.45 -1.05
N GLY A 112 12.76 -11.22 -1.63
CA GLY A 112 11.70 -10.40 -1.00
C GLY A 112 11.33 -10.89 0.40
N LEU A 113 11.19 -12.21 0.58
CA LEU A 113 10.92 -12.82 1.88
C LEU A 113 12.09 -12.64 2.87
N ARG A 114 13.36 -12.76 2.42
CA ARG A 114 14.53 -12.53 3.27
C ARG A 114 14.67 -11.06 3.69
N VAL A 115 14.42 -10.12 2.75
CA VAL A 115 14.40 -8.68 3.04
C VAL A 115 13.28 -8.33 4.03
N LEU A 116 12.09 -8.93 3.85
CA LEU A 116 11.00 -8.78 4.83
C LEU A 116 11.41 -9.30 6.20
N ARG A 117 12.14 -10.41 6.27
CA ARG A 117 12.66 -10.97 7.55
C ARG A 117 13.66 -10.02 8.22
N SER A 118 14.56 -9.39 7.44
CA SER A 118 15.49 -8.37 7.94
C SER A 118 14.73 -7.17 8.50
N PHE A 119 13.75 -6.65 7.75
CA PHE A 119 12.90 -5.53 8.18
C PHE A 119 12.14 -5.84 9.48
N ILE A 120 11.60 -7.06 9.63
CA ILE A 120 10.98 -7.52 10.88
C ILE A 120 11.98 -7.45 12.05
N GLY A 121 13.23 -7.87 11.83
CA GLY A 121 14.29 -7.80 12.83
C GLY A 121 14.56 -6.36 13.28
N ALA A 122 14.73 -5.44 12.34
CA ALA A 122 14.96 -4.02 12.63
C ALA A 122 13.77 -3.36 13.37
N VAL A 123 12.55 -3.70 13.01
CA VAL A 123 11.33 -3.20 13.69
C VAL A 123 11.21 -3.75 15.11
N LYS A 124 11.49 -5.06 15.32
CA LYS A 124 11.43 -5.68 16.65
C LYS A 124 12.41 -5.06 17.66
N VAL A 125 13.62 -4.72 17.23
CA VAL A 125 14.61 -4.05 18.09
C VAL A 125 14.06 -2.72 18.63
N LYS A 126 13.22 -2.02 17.86
CA LYS A 126 12.66 -0.73 18.27
C LYS A 126 11.32 -0.82 19.02
N MET A 127 10.52 -1.87 18.78
CA MET A 127 9.10 -1.91 19.17
C MET A 127 8.70 -3.09 20.07
N GLY A 128 9.66 -4.00 20.45
CA GLY A 128 9.39 -5.15 21.32
C GLY A 128 8.77 -6.36 20.61
N ASP A 129 8.39 -7.39 21.40
CA ASP A 129 8.05 -8.76 20.96
C ASP A 129 6.73 -8.91 20.20
N ALA A 130 6.60 -8.32 19.03
CA ALA A 130 5.54 -8.75 18.12
C ALA A 130 5.98 -10.03 17.40
N GLU A 131 5.24 -11.14 17.59
CA GLU A 131 5.51 -12.42 16.92
C GLU A 131 5.15 -12.35 15.42
N PHE A 132 6.08 -11.95 14.59
CA PHE A 132 6.01 -12.13 13.14
C PHE A 132 6.99 -13.23 12.72
N GLY A 133 6.66 -14.50 13.00
CA GLY A 133 7.51 -15.64 12.65
C GLY A 133 7.62 -15.82 11.13
N LEU A 134 8.80 -15.58 10.58
CA LEU A 134 9.23 -16.07 9.27
C LEU A 134 10.41 -17.01 9.54
N ASP A 135 10.26 -18.29 9.23
CA ASP A 135 11.33 -19.30 9.33
C ASP A 135 12.19 -19.26 8.06
N ILE A 136 12.85 -18.14 7.87
CA ILE A 136 13.72 -17.86 6.70
C ILE A 136 14.88 -17.00 7.21
N ASP A 137 16.09 -17.27 6.72
CA ASP A 137 17.26 -16.45 7.02
C ASP A 137 17.09 -15.01 6.50
N PRO A 138 17.49 -14.00 7.28
CA PRO A 138 17.44 -12.60 6.85
C PRO A 138 18.45 -12.33 5.72
N GLU A 139 18.18 -11.32 4.91
CA GLU A 139 19.13 -10.73 3.96
C GLU A 139 19.96 -9.68 4.70
N THR A 140 21.10 -10.06 5.26
CA THR A 140 21.95 -9.15 6.03
C THR A 140 22.40 -7.95 5.19
N GLY A 141 22.30 -6.75 5.74
CA GLY A 141 22.65 -5.50 5.06
C GLY A 141 21.55 -4.97 4.14
N SER A 142 20.32 -5.48 4.26
CA SER A 142 19.17 -5.01 3.48
C SER A 142 17.96 -4.85 4.38
N ALA A 143 17.40 -3.62 4.43
CA ALA A 143 16.25 -3.24 5.26
C ALA A 143 16.45 -3.55 6.77
N ASP A 144 17.68 -3.43 7.27
CA ASP A 144 18.09 -3.75 8.65
C ASP A 144 18.90 -2.64 9.32
N SER A 145 18.94 -1.45 8.73
CA SER A 145 19.71 -0.30 9.24
C SER A 145 19.08 0.33 10.49
N GLY A 146 17.79 0.11 10.71
CA GLY A 146 17.00 0.77 11.73
C GLY A 146 16.56 2.19 11.36
N ASP A 147 16.88 2.68 10.16
CA ASP A 147 16.27 3.87 9.56
C ASP A 147 15.02 3.47 8.77
N LEU A 148 13.85 3.87 9.23
CA LEU A 148 12.59 3.49 8.62
C LEU A 148 12.49 3.92 7.15
N GLU A 149 13.03 5.09 6.80
CA GLU A 149 12.95 5.62 5.43
C GLU A 149 13.80 4.76 4.47
N ALA A 150 15.00 4.40 4.86
CA ALA A 150 15.88 3.54 4.08
C ALA A 150 15.34 2.10 4.00
N ASP A 151 14.98 1.54 5.14
CA ASP A 151 14.57 0.13 5.27
C ASP A 151 13.27 -0.15 4.54
N LEU A 152 12.27 0.76 4.64
CA LEU A 152 10.98 0.61 3.93
C LEU A 152 11.16 0.74 2.41
N ALA A 153 12.06 1.63 1.98
CA ALA A 153 12.36 1.78 0.56
C ALA A 153 12.98 0.52 -0.04
N GLU A 154 13.90 -0.14 0.68
CA GLU A 154 14.49 -1.40 0.25
C GLU A 154 13.48 -2.54 0.24
N LEU A 155 12.62 -2.63 1.25
CA LEU A 155 11.55 -3.63 1.30
C LEU A 155 10.59 -3.47 0.11
N PHE A 156 10.13 -2.24 -0.19
CA PHE A 156 9.21 -2.00 -1.30
C PHE A 156 9.85 -2.31 -2.66
N VAL A 157 11.13 -2.02 -2.82
CA VAL A 157 11.89 -2.42 -4.03
C VAL A 157 11.93 -3.94 -4.16
N ALA A 158 12.25 -4.66 -3.09
CA ALA A 158 12.30 -6.13 -3.12
C ALA A 158 10.92 -6.76 -3.43
N VAL A 159 9.83 -6.20 -2.87
CA VAL A 159 8.46 -6.62 -3.17
C VAL A 159 8.11 -6.33 -4.64
N GLY A 160 8.44 -5.15 -5.14
CA GLY A 160 8.21 -4.78 -6.54
C GLY A 160 9.00 -5.65 -7.53
N GLU A 161 10.26 -5.98 -7.23
CA GLU A 161 11.06 -6.92 -8.01
C GLU A 161 10.47 -8.33 -8.03
N ALA A 162 9.94 -8.79 -6.88
CA ALA A 162 9.26 -10.08 -6.78
C ALA A 162 7.97 -10.11 -7.62
N ALA A 163 7.17 -9.03 -7.58
CA ALA A 163 5.98 -8.91 -8.39
C ALA A 163 6.29 -8.87 -9.89
N ALA A 164 7.30 -8.09 -10.30
CA ALA A 164 7.75 -8.02 -11.69
C ALA A 164 8.18 -9.38 -12.23
N ASP A 165 8.94 -10.15 -11.46
CA ASP A 165 9.40 -11.49 -11.81
C ASP A 165 8.24 -12.50 -12.02
N ARG A 166 7.12 -12.23 -11.34
CA ARG A 166 5.88 -13.02 -11.47
C ARG A 166 4.91 -12.49 -12.53
N GLY A 167 5.26 -11.44 -13.25
CA GLY A 167 4.38 -10.81 -14.25
C GLY A 167 3.11 -10.21 -13.65
N THR A 168 3.16 -9.85 -12.38
CA THR A 168 2.06 -9.24 -11.64
C THR A 168 2.46 -7.90 -11.04
N ALA A 169 1.59 -7.30 -10.25
CA ALA A 169 1.83 -6.03 -9.58
C ALA A 169 1.27 -6.04 -8.15
N VAL A 170 1.70 -5.09 -7.32
CA VAL A 170 1.22 -4.91 -5.94
C VAL A 170 0.57 -3.54 -5.81
N ALA A 171 -0.65 -3.50 -5.28
CA ALA A 171 -1.33 -2.27 -4.90
C ALA A 171 -1.43 -2.20 -3.36
N ILE A 172 -0.73 -1.25 -2.77
CA ILE A 172 -0.85 -0.92 -1.35
C ILE A 172 -1.91 0.16 -1.23
N ILE A 173 -3.02 -0.16 -0.57
CA ILE A 173 -4.17 0.71 -0.42
C ILE A 173 -4.30 1.05 1.06
N VAL A 174 -4.20 2.32 1.41
CA VAL A 174 -4.18 2.75 2.82
C VAL A 174 -5.30 3.74 3.09
N ASP A 175 -6.19 3.39 4.00
CA ASP A 175 -7.20 4.31 4.55
C ASP A 175 -6.67 5.04 5.79
N GLU A 176 -7.30 6.16 6.10
CA GLU A 176 -7.06 6.98 7.30
C GLU A 176 -5.58 7.44 7.45
N LEU A 177 -4.91 7.78 6.34
CA LEU A 177 -3.50 8.18 6.28
C LEU A 177 -3.11 9.31 7.27
N GLN A 178 -4.04 10.13 7.74
CA GLN A 178 -3.76 11.20 8.70
C GLN A 178 -3.35 10.70 10.09
N TYR A 179 -3.50 9.41 10.39
CA TYR A 179 -3.02 8.80 11.63
C TYR A 179 -1.54 8.42 11.61
N MET A 180 -0.90 8.54 10.46
CA MET A 180 0.56 8.35 10.37
C MET A 180 1.31 9.50 11.00
N THR A 181 2.46 9.20 11.57
CA THR A 181 3.44 10.20 11.99
C THR A 181 4.13 10.83 10.76
N GLU A 182 4.77 11.97 10.94
CA GLU A 182 5.55 12.64 9.89
C GLU A 182 6.69 11.74 9.37
N VAL A 183 7.36 11.00 10.27
CA VAL A 183 8.43 10.05 9.93
C VAL A 183 7.90 8.89 9.08
N GLU A 184 6.76 8.33 9.43
CA GLU A 184 6.13 7.24 8.69
C GLU A 184 5.64 7.70 7.31
N MET A 185 5.06 8.89 7.23
CA MET A 185 4.64 9.49 5.96
C MET A 185 5.85 9.75 5.05
N SER A 186 6.94 10.28 5.59
CA SER A 186 8.19 10.48 4.88
C SER A 186 8.75 9.17 4.32
N ALA A 187 8.82 8.13 5.17
CA ALA A 187 9.29 6.81 4.77
C ALA A 187 8.43 6.20 3.66
N LEU A 188 7.11 6.31 3.76
CA LEU A 188 6.18 5.80 2.76
C LEU A 188 6.35 6.52 1.41
N ILE A 189 6.44 7.85 1.41
CA ILE A 189 6.65 8.65 0.21
C ILE A 189 8.00 8.33 -0.45
N MET A 190 9.07 8.19 0.34
CA MET A 190 10.39 7.83 -0.18
C MET A 190 10.42 6.42 -0.76
N ALA A 191 9.79 5.47 -0.10
CA ALA A 191 9.70 4.10 -0.61
C ALA A 191 9.01 4.03 -1.97
N ILE A 192 7.87 4.72 -2.11
CA ILE A 192 7.14 4.79 -3.39
C ILE A 192 7.93 5.53 -4.47
N HIS A 193 8.60 6.62 -4.13
CA HIS A 193 9.45 7.34 -5.08
C HIS A 193 10.56 6.45 -5.62
N ARG A 194 11.23 5.66 -4.75
CA ARG A 194 12.29 4.73 -5.15
C ARG A 194 11.78 3.59 -6.05
N VAL A 195 10.59 3.07 -5.78
CA VAL A 195 9.89 2.09 -6.62
C VAL A 195 9.58 2.66 -8.00
N SER A 196 9.03 3.89 -8.05
CA SER A 196 8.70 4.60 -9.28
C SER A 196 9.94 4.87 -10.15
N GLN A 197 11.06 5.30 -9.54
CA GLN A 197 12.33 5.51 -10.25
C GLN A 197 12.87 4.24 -10.94
N ARG A 198 12.53 3.05 -10.41
CA ARG A 198 12.94 1.75 -10.96
C ARG A 198 11.89 1.13 -11.88
N ASN A 199 10.78 1.81 -12.13
CA ASN A 199 9.63 1.30 -12.91
C ASN A 199 9.13 -0.06 -12.40
N LEU A 200 9.15 -0.28 -11.08
CA LEU A 200 8.68 -1.51 -10.49
C LEU A 200 7.14 -1.50 -10.37
N PRO A 201 6.46 -2.65 -10.56
CA PRO A 201 5.01 -2.74 -10.57
C PRO A 201 4.42 -2.75 -9.14
N LEU A 202 4.63 -1.66 -8.41
CA LEU A 202 4.07 -1.43 -7.09
C LEU A 202 3.54 0.00 -7.02
N VAL A 203 2.32 0.17 -6.53
CA VAL A 203 1.64 1.46 -6.40
C VAL A 203 1.07 1.64 -5.00
N LEU A 204 1.05 2.88 -4.53
CA LEU A 204 0.35 3.30 -3.33
C LEU A 204 -0.89 4.11 -3.71
N ILE A 205 -2.03 3.74 -3.15
CA ILE A 205 -3.27 4.51 -3.24
C ILE A 205 -3.75 4.73 -1.82
N GLY A 206 -3.92 5.99 -1.44
CA GLY A 206 -4.28 6.31 -0.08
C GLY A 206 -5.47 7.23 0.05
N ALA A 207 -6.10 7.24 1.22
CA ALA A 207 -7.14 8.19 1.55
C ALA A 207 -6.98 8.74 2.97
N GLY A 208 -7.42 9.98 3.17
CA GLY A 208 -7.38 10.61 4.48
C GLY A 208 -8.20 11.89 4.57
N LEU A 209 -8.14 12.49 5.74
CA LEU A 209 -8.77 13.78 6.02
C LEU A 209 -7.92 14.95 5.48
N PRO A 210 -8.46 16.18 5.38
CA PRO A 210 -7.72 17.35 4.86
C PRO A 210 -6.38 17.63 5.56
N GLN A 211 -6.21 17.23 6.83
CA GLN A 211 -4.93 17.35 7.54
C GLN A 211 -3.78 16.58 6.86
N LEU A 212 -4.11 15.55 6.06
CA LEU A 212 -3.14 14.77 5.28
C LEU A 212 -2.28 15.65 4.36
N VAL A 213 -2.85 16.71 3.78
CA VAL A 213 -2.12 17.64 2.90
C VAL A 213 -0.98 18.32 3.65
N GLY A 214 -1.26 18.81 4.87
CA GLY A 214 -0.25 19.42 5.73
C GLY A 214 0.82 18.43 6.20
N LEU A 215 0.43 17.20 6.53
CA LEU A 215 1.33 16.12 6.95
C LEU A 215 2.29 15.74 5.82
N ALA A 216 1.77 15.50 4.63
CA ALA A 216 2.57 15.11 3.48
C ALA A 216 3.48 16.24 2.99
N GLY A 217 3.00 17.48 2.99
CA GLY A 217 3.80 18.66 2.62
C GLY A 217 4.98 18.92 3.55
N LYS A 218 4.83 18.65 4.84
CA LYS A 218 5.93 18.69 5.81
C LYS A 218 6.93 17.56 5.61
N SER A 219 6.44 16.39 5.25
CA SER A 219 7.27 15.21 5.08
C SER A 219 8.24 15.33 3.89
N LYS A 220 7.75 15.72 2.73
CA LYS A 220 8.57 15.88 1.49
C LYS A 220 7.93 16.93 0.56
N SER A 221 8.75 17.80 -0.01
CA SER A 221 8.30 18.88 -0.91
C SER A 221 7.61 18.41 -2.20
N TYR A 222 7.89 17.20 -2.67
CA TYR A 222 7.25 16.62 -3.86
C TYR A 222 5.96 15.82 -3.56
N ALA A 223 5.61 15.67 -2.29
CA ALA A 223 4.39 14.96 -1.89
C ALA A 223 3.10 15.63 -2.39
N GLU A 224 3.13 16.94 -2.65
CA GLU A 224 2.00 17.69 -3.20
C GLU A 224 1.49 17.12 -4.54
N ARG A 225 2.37 16.47 -5.32
CA ARG A 225 2.02 15.85 -6.60
C ARG A 225 1.21 14.56 -6.47
N LEU A 226 1.09 14.02 -5.25
CA LEU A 226 0.37 12.77 -4.98
C LEU A 226 -1.13 12.98 -4.76
N PHE A 227 -1.58 14.22 -4.58
CA PHE A 227 -2.98 14.52 -4.24
C PHE A 227 -3.89 14.65 -5.47
N VAL A 228 -5.09 14.06 -5.33
CA VAL A 228 -6.20 14.12 -6.30
C VAL A 228 -7.49 14.50 -5.60
#